data_48e33abf3a2d8747da7a99c29a535068
#
_entry.id   48e33abf3a2d8747da7a99c29a535068
#
_cell.length_a   1.000
_cell.length_b   1.000
_cell.length_c   1.000
_cell.angle_alpha   90.00
_cell.angle_beta   90.00
_cell.angle_gamma   90.00
#
_symmetry.space_group_name_H-M   'P 1'
#
loop_
_entity.id
_entity.type
_entity.pdbx_description
1 polymer ?
#
loop_
_entity_poly.entity_id
_entity_poly.type
_entity_poly.pdbx_seq_one_letter_code
_entity_poly.pdbx_strand_id
1 'polypeptide(L)'
;MIGKDQELLGLAEKLLGWSKSDVALAGKEVINKKTKKRQPWGELLTRVGRSITGEFFNKDDDHSPVTAFAAQVAEVAVDPETGEVTLRRLTTAHDTGMIMNPVGHQGQIDGGVVQGLGYGLIEYLPVQDGRVEIANFGEYKIPTARDIPPLKTVIVPSDSGVGPYKVKGIGENPISPVAPAIANAIEDAVGVRIKDLPITAEKIYRAMRLR
;
A
#
# COMPACT_ATOMS: atom_id res chain seq x y z
N MET A 1 21.12 5.95 8.46
CA MET A 1 22.43 5.28 8.27
C MET A 1 23.64 6.09 8.77
N ILE A 2 23.42 7.30 9.28
CA ILE A 2 24.51 8.22 9.70
C ILE A 2 25.37 7.67 10.86
N GLY A 3 24.78 6.94 11.81
CA GLY A 3 25.52 6.46 13.00
C GLY A 3 26.56 5.36 12.73
N LYS A 4 26.23 4.38 11.88
CA LYS A 4 27.16 3.27 11.55
C LYS A 4 28.37 3.75 10.76
N ASP A 5 28.17 4.67 9.85
CA ASP A 5 29.22 5.20 9.00
C ASP A 5 30.24 5.98 9.83
N GLN A 6 29.79 6.81 10.78
CA GLN A 6 30.66 7.57 11.67
C GLN A 6 31.50 6.68 12.59
N GLU A 7 30.91 5.58 13.06
CA GLU A 7 31.63 4.62 13.92
C GLU A 7 32.67 3.84 13.14
N LEU A 8 32.36 3.38 11.90
CA LEU A 8 33.31 2.72 11.01
C LEU A 8 34.45 3.64 10.61
N LEU A 9 34.17 4.92 10.29
CA LEU A 9 35.18 5.92 10.03
C LEU A 9 36.08 6.15 11.26
N GLY A 10 35.52 6.17 12.47
CA GLY A 10 36.27 6.25 13.70
C GLY A 10 37.17 5.03 13.97
N LEU A 11 36.71 3.83 13.65
CA LEU A 11 37.52 2.62 13.74
C LEU A 11 38.65 2.61 12.71
N ALA A 12 38.42 3.08 11.49
CA ALA A 12 39.46 3.20 10.47
C ALA A 12 40.55 4.20 10.89
N GLU A 13 40.18 5.30 11.51
CA GLU A 13 41.13 6.26 12.06
C GLU A 13 41.95 5.64 13.20
N LYS A 14 41.29 4.99 14.16
CA LYS A 14 41.95 4.41 15.34
C LYS A 14 42.83 3.20 15.04
N LEU A 15 42.41 2.29 14.15
CA LEU A 15 43.07 1.03 13.90
C LEU A 15 44.03 1.05 12.70
N LEU A 16 43.76 1.90 11.70
CA LEU A 16 44.51 1.97 10.46
C LEU A 16 45.29 3.28 10.31
N GLY A 17 45.06 4.28 11.20
CA GLY A 17 45.66 5.60 11.09
C GLY A 17 45.16 6.40 9.88
N TRP A 18 43.99 6.09 9.36
CA TRP A 18 43.41 6.76 8.19
C TRP A 18 42.54 7.92 8.66
N SER A 19 42.83 9.15 8.24
CA SER A 19 41.97 10.27 8.57
C SER A 19 40.54 10.06 8.04
N LYS A 20 39.52 10.39 8.80
CA LYS A 20 38.10 10.25 8.40
C LYS A 20 37.78 10.94 7.06
N SER A 21 38.44 12.07 6.79
CA SER A 21 38.29 12.80 5.52
C SER A 21 38.76 12.02 4.30
N ASP A 22 39.76 11.16 4.52
CA ASP A 22 40.42 10.38 3.48
C ASP A 22 39.81 8.98 3.29
N VAL A 23 38.78 8.67 4.07
CA VAL A 23 38.09 7.36 4.02
C VAL A 23 36.78 7.45 3.28
N ALA A 24 36.49 6.41 2.50
CA ALA A 24 35.17 6.15 1.94
C ALA A 24 34.70 4.75 2.37
N LEU A 25 33.39 4.61 2.52
CA LEU A 25 32.74 3.31 2.74
C LEU A 25 32.08 2.89 1.42
N ALA A 26 32.42 1.70 0.93
CA ALA A 26 31.79 1.15 -0.27
C ALA A 26 31.62 -0.37 -0.13
N GLY A 27 30.43 -0.84 -0.36
CA GLY A 27 30.08 -2.24 -0.16
C GLY A 27 30.35 -2.68 1.27
N LYS A 28 31.22 -3.66 1.46
CA LYS A 28 31.64 -4.19 2.77
C LYS A 28 33.07 -3.75 3.14
N GLU A 29 33.57 -2.68 2.58
CA GLU A 29 34.96 -2.24 2.72
C GLU A 29 35.07 -0.78 3.16
N VAL A 30 36.13 -0.50 3.89
CA VAL A 30 36.66 0.83 4.18
C VAL A 30 37.80 1.09 3.20
N ILE A 31 37.72 2.17 2.46
CA ILE A 31 38.66 2.51 1.38
C ILE A 31 39.38 3.80 1.69
N ASN A 32 40.70 3.79 1.72
CA ASN A 32 41.49 5.03 1.77
C ASN A 32 41.53 5.66 0.38
N LYS A 33 40.96 6.86 0.23
CA LYS A 33 40.85 7.58 -1.05
C LYS A 33 42.22 7.96 -1.66
N LYS A 34 43.23 8.23 -0.80
CA LYS A 34 44.58 8.64 -1.23
C LYS A 34 45.43 7.45 -1.63
N THR A 35 45.52 6.45 -0.78
CA THR A 35 46.42 5.32 -0.99
C THR A 35 45.76 4.16 -1.75
N LYS A 36 44.44 4.21 -2.01
CA LYS A 36 43.63 3.17 -2.64
C LYS A 36 43.61 1.85 -1.87
N LYS A 37 44.15 1.82 -0.66
CA LYS A 37 44.08 0.63 0.21
C LYS A 37 42.65 0.36 0.62
N ARG A 38 42.30 -0.93 0.68
CA ARG A 38 40.99 -1.42 1.04
C ARG A 38 41.09 -2.33 2.25
N GLN A 39 40.13 -2.25 3.15
CA GLN A 39 40.05 -3.07 4.34
C GLN A 39 38.62 -3.51 4.56
N PRO A 40 38.30 -4.83 4.61
CA PRO A 40 36.97 -5.29 4.98
C PRO A 40 36.62 -4.82 6.40
N TRP A 41 35.44 -4.22 6.56
CA TRP A 41 35.01 -3.76 7.91
C TRP A 41 34.78 -4.90 8.88
N GLY A 42 34.44 -6.12 8.40
CA GLY A 42 34.36 -7.31 9.22
C GLY A 42 35.66 -7.62 9.99
N GLU A 43 36.81 -7.42 9.36
CA GLU A 43 38.12 -7.61 10.02
C GLU A 43 38.39 -6.53 11.08
N LEU A 44 37.97 -5.27 10.81
CA LEU A 44 38.07 -4.20 11.81
C LEU A 44 37.22 -4.51 13.04
N LEU A 45 36.00 -5.03 12.81
CA LEU A 45 35.08 -5.40 13.88
C LEU A 45 35.63 -6.60 14.70
N THR A 46 36.20 -7.58 14.03
CA THR A 46 36.85 -8.72 14.71
C THR A 46 37.99 -8.27 15.62
N ARG A 47 38.80 -7.29 15.17
CA ARG A 47 39.89 -6.72 15.99
C ARG A 47 39.40 -6.01 17.25
N VAL A 48 38.20 -5.44 17.21
CA VAL A 48 37.62 -4.76 18.38
C VAL A 48 36.78 -5.68 19.24
N GLY A 49 36.50 -6.91 18.76
CA GLY A 49 35.73 -7.92 19.50
C GLY A 49 34.26 -7.53 19.77
N ARG A 50 33.67 -6.61 18.97
CA ARG A 50 32.29 -6.15 19.13
C ARG A 50 31.57 -5.96 17.80
N SER A 51 30.24 -6.01 17.86
CA SER A 51 29.37 -5.58 16.76
C SER A 51 29.12 -4.07 16.83
N ILE A 52 28.80 -3.47 15.68
CA ILE A 52 28.30 -2.09 15.61
C ILE A 52 26.80 -2.13 15.39
N THR A 53 26.06 -1.47 16.29
CA THR A 53 24.64 -1.24 16.16
C THR A 53 24.43 0.24 15.82
N GLY A 54 23.80 0.54 14.70
CA GLY A 54 23.39 1.91 14.37
C GLY A 54 21.88 2.04 14.53
N GLU A 55 21.46 3.02 15.30
CA GLU A 55 20.07 3.44 15.43
C GLU A 55 19.87 4.74 14.66
N PHE A 56 18.76 4.84 13.97
CA PHE A 56 18.38 6.03 13.24
C PHE A 56 16.88 6.26 13.38
N PHE A 57 16.50 7.42 13.85
CA PHE A 57 15.13 7.90 13.84
C PHE A 57 14.98 8.91 12.70
N ASN A 58 14.09 8.59 11.77
CA ASN A 58 13.64 9.60 10.83
C ASN A 58 12.58 10.46 11.55
N LYS A 59 12.99 11.67 11.94
CA LYS A 59 12.08 12.66 12.50
C LYS A 59 11.69 13.60 11.37
N ASP A 60 10.43 13.53 10.98
CA ASP A 60 9.84 14.51 10.09
C ASP A 60 9.41 15.71 10.93
N ASP A 61 10.24 16.74 10.95
CA ASP A 61 9.92 18.00 11.62
C ASP A 61 9.12 18.96 10.73
N ASP A 62 9.02 18.64 9.42
CA ASP A 62 8.23 19.36 8.45
C ASP A 62 6.98 18.51 8.11
N HIS A 63 5.91 18.72 8.86
CA HIS A 63 4.60 18.06 8.66
C HIS A 63 3.94 18.47 7.34
N SER A 64 4.69 18.42 6.27
CA SER A 64 4.16 18.63 4.92
C SER A 64 3.11 17.57 4.64
N PRO A 65 1.87 17.93 4.34
CA PRO A 65 0.83 16.94 4.07
C PRO A 65 1.19 16.17 2.81
N VAL A 66 1.64 14.93 2.99
CA VAL A 66 1.85 14.01 1.88
C VAL A 66 0.59 13.23 1.65
N THR A 67 -0.03 13.50 0.53
CA THR A 67 -1.25 12.84 0.11
C THR A 67 -0.92 11.74 -0.89
N ALA A 68 -1.39 10.52 -0.61
CA ALA A 68 -1.47 9.46 -1.61
C ALA A 68 -2.75 9.64 -2.42
N PHE A 69 -2.65 9.50 -3.73
CA PHE A 69 -3.80 9.58 -4.62
C PHE A 69 -4.14 8.21 -5.18
N ALA A 70 -5.44 7.94 -5.29
CA ALA A 70 -5.95 6.77 -5.98
C ALA A 70 -7.11 7.17 -6.90
N ALA A 71 -7.17 6.56 -8.08
CA ALA A 71 -8.29 6.65 -8.99
C ALA A 71 -8.70 5.23 -9.41
N GLN A 72 -10.00 4.97 -9.41
CA GLN A 72 -10.52 3.66 -9.80
C GLN A 72 -11.66 3.79 -10.81
N VAL A 73 -11.71 2.83 -11.74
CA VAL A 73 -12.75 2.69 -12.75
C VAL A 73 -13.29 1.27 -12.69
N ALA A 74 -14.59 1.15 -12.48
CA ALA A 74 -15.30 -0.12 -12.55
C ALA A 74 -16.06 -0.22 -13.88
N GLU A 75 -16.10 -1.44 -14.44
CA GLU A 75 -16.94 -1.80 -15.57
C GLU A 75 -17.96 -2.82 -15.08
N VAL A 76 -19.24 -2.50 -15.19
CA VAL A 76 -20.33 -3.36 -14.72
C VAL A 76 -21.30 -3.72 -15.84
N ALA A 77 -21.99 -4.83 -15.66
CA ALA A 77 -23.25 -5.12 -16.34
C ALA A 77 -24.33 -5.25 -15.28
N VAL A 78 -25.46 -4.61 -15.48
CA VAL A 78 -26.62 -4.66 -14.58
C VAL A 78 -27.78 -5.30 -15.30
N ASP A 79 -28.37 -6.33 -14.71
CA ASP A 79 -29.61 -6.92 -15.21
C ASP A 79 -30.79 -6.02 -14.80
N PRO A 80 -31.51 -5.42 -15.75
CA PRO A 80 -32.61 -4.53 -15.43
C PRO A 80 -33.85 -5.23 -14.85
N GLU A 81 -33.97 -6.56 -15.02
CA GLU A 81 -35.10 -7.30 -14.51
C GLU A 81 -34.91 -7.75 -13.05
N THR A 82 -33.65 -7.96 -12.64
CA THR A 82 -33.32 -8.44 -11.29
C THR A 82 -32.54 -7.45 -10.44
N GLY A 83 -31.88 -6.49 -11.06
CA GLY A 83 -30.93 -5.56 -10.41
C GLY A 83 -29.58 -6.22 -10.12
N GLU A 84 -29.32 -7.45 -10.59
CA GLU A 84 -28.06 -8.14 -10.37
C GLU A 84 -26.91 -7.43 -11.09
N VAL A 85 -25.79 -7.28 -10.38
CA VAL A 85 -24.57 -6.62 -10.88
C VAL A 85 -23.50 -7.65 -11.15
N THR A 86 -23.05 -7.70 -12.39
CA THR A 86 -21.82 -8.41 -12.75
C THR A 86 -20.68 -7.41 -12.91
N LEU A 87 -19.67 -7.49 -12.05
CA LEU A 87 -18.47 -6.66 -12.17
C LEU A 87 -17.54 -7.25 -13.24
N ARG A 88 -17.38 -6.55 -14.35
CA ARG A 88 -16.64 -7.02 -15.54
C ARG A 88 -15.15 -6.80 -15.43
N ARG A 89 -14.74 -5.68 -14.86
CA ARG A 89 -13.34 -5.30 -14.67
C ARG A 89 -13.25 -4.19 -13.64
N LEU A 90 -12.13 -4.15 -12.93
CA LEU A 90 -11.77 -3.02 -12.07
C LEU A 90 -10.33 -2.59 -12.37
N THR A 91 -10.18 -1.34 -12.76
CA THR A 91 -8.88 -0.71 -13.01
C THR A 91 -8.59 0.28 -11.90
N THR A 92 -7.41 0.18 -11.30
CA THR A 92 -7.00 1.03 -10.18
C THR A 92 -5.64 1.67 -10.46
N ALA A 93 -5.53 2.97 -10.22
CA ALA A 93 -4.30 3.73 -10.37
C ALA A 93 -3.89 4.34 -9.02
N HIS A 94 -2.62 4.20 -8.64
CA HIS A 94 -2.12 4.65 -7.35
C HIS A 94 -0.84 5.45 -7.47
N ASP A 95 -0.84 6.61 -6.82
CA ASP A 95 0.36 7.38 -6.46
C ASP A 95 0.75 7.02 -5.02
N THR A 96 1.76 6.20 -4.88
CA THR A 96 2.29 5.71 -3.59
C THR A 96 3.76 6.05 -3.39
N GLY A 97 4.26 7.03 -4.16
CA GLY A 97 5.68 7.37 -4.15
C GLY A 97 6.56 6.28 -4.74
N MET A 98 7.74 6.06 -4.16
CA MET A 98 8.65 5.02 -4.60
C MET A 98 8.19 3.63 -4.14
N ILE A 99 8.25 2.65 -5.03
CA ILE A 99 7.90 1.27 -4.73
C ILE A 99 9.14 0.53 -4.25
N MET A 100 9.13 0.11 -2.99
CA MET A 100 10.24 -0.63 -2.37
C MET A 100 10.20 -2.13 -2.67
N ASN A 101 9.01 -2.71 -2.71
CA ASN A 101 8.77 -4.13 -2.99
C ASN A 101 7.59 -4.27 -3.95
N PRO A 102 7.84 -4.47 -5.26
CA PRO A 102 6.77 -4.53 -6.24
C PRO A 102 5.74 -5.64 -6.00
N VAL A 103 6.18 -6.82 -5.54
CA VAL A 103 5.28 -7.96 -5.27
C VAL A 103 4.40 -7.67 -4.06
N GLY A 104 4.99 -7.21 -2.96
CA GLY A 104 4.24 -6.83 -1.77
C GLY A 104 3.30 -5.66 -2.02
N HIS A 105 3.73 -4.70 -2.84
CA HIS A 105 2.93 -3.55 -3.24
C HIS A 105 1.68 -3.97 -4.04
N GLN A 106 1.86 -4.83 -5.05
CA GLN A 106 0.75 -5.38 -5.82
C GLN A 106 -0.22 -6.16 -4.92
N GLY A 107 0.31 -6.99 -4.01
CA GLY A 107 -0.52 -7.74 -3.06
C GLY A 107 -1.35 -6.85 -2.13
N GLN A 108 -0.82 -5.69 -1.70
CA GLN A 108 -1.58 -4.71 -0.92
C GLN A 108 -2.71 -4.07 -1.75
N ILE A 109 -2.43 -3.73 -3.01
CA ILE A 109 -3.44 -3.16 -3.92
C ILE A 109 -4.56 -4.16 -4.16
N ASP A 110 -4.23 -5.38 -4.57
CA ASP A 110 -5.22 -6.42 -4.88
C ASP A 110 -6.05 -6.77 -3.66
N GLY A 111 -5.41 -6.94 -2.49
CA GLY A 111 -6.09 -7.21 -1.24
C GLY A 111 -7.04 -6.09 -0.81
N GLY A 112 -6.60 -4.83 -0.92
CA GLY A 112 -7.44 -3.67 -0.62
C GLY A 112 -8.63 -3.53 -1.57
N VAL A 113 -8.42 -3.76 -2.86
CA VAL A 113 -9.49 -3.76 -3.88
C VAL A 113 -10.52 -4.85 -3.58
N VAL A 114 -10.09 -6.07 -3.29
CA VAL A 114 -11.00 -7.18 -2.95
C VAL A 114 -11.78 -6.89 -1.68
N GLN A 115 -11.15 -6.32 -0.66
CA GLN A 115 -11.84 -5.90 0.56
C GLN A 115 -12.88 -4.81 0.26
N GLY A 116 -12.53 -3.81 -0.55
CA GLY A 116 -13.45 -2.76 -0.96
C GLY A 116 -14.64 -3.28 -1.80
N LEU A 117 -14.41 -4.29 -2.63
CA LEU A 117 -15.46 -5.01 -3.35
C LEU A 117 -16.40 -5.73 -2.36
N GLY A 118 -15.83 -6.39 -1.35
CA GLY A 118 -16.58 -7.10 -0.33
C GLY A 118 -17.61 -6.21 0.35
N TYR A 119 -17.18 -5.16 1.03
CA TYR A 119 -18.12 -4.27 1.72
C TYR A 119 -18.99 -3.44 0.76
N GLY A 120 -18.53 -3.25 -0.48
CA GLY A 120 -19.29 -2.52 -1.50
C GLY A 120 -20.52 -3.27 -2.00
N LEU A 121 -20.43 -4.59 -2.20
CA LEU A 121 -21.45 -5.40 -2.85
C LEU A 121 -22.02 -6.55 -2.01
N ILE A 122 -21.24 -7.12 -1.07
CA ILE A 122 -21.51 -8.45 -0.51
C ILE A 122 -21.65 -8.44 1.01
N GLU A 123 -20.70 -7.76 1.70
CA GLU A 123 -20.59 -7.84 3.16
C GLU A 123 -21.66 -7.02 3.86
N TYR A 124 -22.39 -7.67 4.74
CA TYR A 124 -23.41 -7.03 5.55
C TYR A 124 -23.41 -7.62 6.96
N LEU A 125 -23.17 -6.78 7.95
CA LEU A 125 -23.19 -7.15 9.36
C LEU A 125 -24.32 -6.38 10.08
N PRO A 126 -25.56 -6.90 10.11
CA PRO A 126 -26.66 -6.23 10.78
C PRO A 126 -26.46 -6.20 12.30
N VAL A 127 -26.74 -5.03 12.87
CA VAL A 127 -26.73 -4.81 14.32
C VAL A 127 -28.08 -4.27 14.72
N GLN A 128 -28.80 -5.01 15.57
CA GLN A 128 -30.08 -4.60 16.13
C GLN A 128 -29.94 -4.48 17.65
N ASP A 129 -30.38 -3.35 18.20
CA ASP A 129 -30.33 -3.06 19.65
C ASP A 129 -28.93 -3.33 20.29
N GLY A 130 -27.86 -3.00 19.56
CA GLY A 130 -26.47 -3.21 20.00
C GLY A 130 -25.99 -4.67 19.92
N ARG A 131 -26.76 -5.57 19.32
CA ARG A 131 -26.39 -6.99 19.13
C ARG A 131 -26.17 -7.29 17.66
N VAL A 132 -25.09 -7.98 17.35
CA VAL A 132 -24.81 -8.52 16.03
C VAL A 132 -25.75 -9.69 15.78
N GLU A 133 -26.52 -9.64 14.68
CA GLU A 133 -27.50 -10.69 14.33
C GLU A 133 -26.85 -11.90 13.67
N ILE A 134 -25.75 -11.68 12.94
CA ILE A 134 -25.00 -12.73 12.23
C ILE A 134 -23.86 -13.24 13.11
N ALA A 135 -23.93 -14.50 13.52
CA ALA A 135 -22.99 -15.10 14.48
C ALA A 135 -21.93 -16.01 13.83
N ASN A 136 -22.01 -16.28 12.52
CA ASN A 136 -21.13 -17.24 11.86
C ASN A 136 -20.84 -16.86 10.40
N PHE A 137 -19.73 -17.40 9.84
CA PHE A 137 -19.31 -17.16 8.45
C PHE A 137 -20.19 -17.86 7.39
N GLY A 138 -21.11 -18.70 7.78
CA GLY A 138 -22.12 -19.25 6.88
C GLY A 138 -23.14 -18.19 6.44
N GLU A 139 -23.39 -17.22 7.29
CA GLU A 139 -24.33 -16.11 7.05
C GLU A 139 -23.61 -14.83 6.67
N TYR A 140 -22.49 -14.49 7.32
CA TYR A 140 -21.63 -13.38 6.91
C TYR A 140 -20.84 -13.75 5.66
N LYS A 141 -21.23 -13.18 4.54
CA LYS A 141 -20.62 -13.46 3.24
C LYS A 141 -19.45 -12.54 2.98
N ILE A 142 -18.38 -13.12 2.44
CA ILE A 142 -17.21 -12.40 1.92
C ILE A 142 -17.01 -12.78 0.45
N PRO A 143 -16.28 -11.99 -0.34
CA PRO A 143 -15.98 -12.33 -1.72
C PRO A 143 -15.24 -13.67 -1.82
N THR A 144 -15.65 -14.50 -2.76
CA THR A 144 -14.92 -15.69 -3.16
C THR A 144 -14.06 -15.38 -4.39
N ALA A 145 -13.15 -16.28 -4.75
CA ALA A 145 -12.33 -16.11 -5.95
C ALA A 145 -13.15 -15.97 -7.25
N ARG A 146 -14.41 -16.42 -7.26
CA ARG A 146 -15.32 -16.29 -8.42
C ARG A 146 -15.94 -14.90 -8.54
N ASP A 147 -16.02 -14.16 -7.44
CA ASP A 147 -16.62 -12.84 -7.39
C ASP A 147 -15.62 -11.74 -7.80
N ILE A 148 -14.34 -12.09 -7.90
CA ILE A 148 -13.27 -11.15 -8.21
C ILE A 148 -13.14 -11.02 -9.73
N PRO A 149 -13.37 -9.83 -10.30
CA PRO A 149 -13.19 -9.58 -11.71
C PRO A 149 -11.69 -9.52 -12.08
N PRO A 150 -11.33 -9.47 -13.37
CA PRO A 150 -9.99 -9.08 -13.78
C PRO A 150 -9.60 -7.72 -13.18
N LEU A 151 -8.54 -7.72 -12.39
CA LEU A 151 -7.96 -6.53 -11.77
C LEU A 151 -6.84 -5.99 -12.66
N LYS A 152 -6.80 -4.67 -12.87
CA LYS A 152 -5.71 -3.99 -13.57
C LYS A 152 -5.16 -2.89 -12.70
N THR A 153 -3.89 -2.99 -12.32
CA THR A 153 -3.19 -1.95 -11.56
C THR A 153 -2.35 -1.07 -12.48
N VAL A 154 -2.44 0.23 -12.28
CA VAL A 154 -1.60 1.25 -12.89
C VAL A 154 -0.83 1.95 -11.77
N ILE A 155 0.48 1.89 -11.83
CA ILE A 155 1.33 2.55 -10.86
C ILE A 155 1.73 3.91 -11.42
N VAL A 156 1.50 4.96 -10.61
CA VAL A 156 1.86 6.34 -10.92
C VAL A 156 3.05 6.71 -10.03
N PRO A 157 4.28 6.70 -10.55
CA PRO A 157 5.44 7.08 -9.75
C PRO A 157 5.40 8.56 -9.39
N SER A 158 5.75 8.89 -8.17
CA SER A 158 5.91 10.27 -7.71
C SER A 158 7.08 10.43 -6.76
N ASP A 159 7.61 11.64 -6.70
CA ASP A 159 8.75 12.02 -5.85
C ASP A 159 8.31 12.70 -4.54
N SER A 160 7.03 12.62 -4.18
CA SER A 160 6.43 13.42 -3.12
C SER A 160 6.24 12.69 -1.78
N GLY A 161 6.90 11.56 -1.55
CA GLY A 161 6.84 10.84 -0.28
C GLY A 161 7.68 11.50 0.83
N VAL A 162 7.23 11.43 2.08
CA VAL A 162 7.96 11.94 3.27
C VAL A 162 8.90 10.92 3.89
N GLY A 163 8.68 9.63 3.63
CA GLY A 163 9.54 8.56 4.16
C GLY A 163 10.94 8.58 3.55
N PRO A 164 11.90 7.86 4.16
CA PRO A 164 13.15 7.54 3.49
C PRO A 164 12.84 6.96 2.12
N TYR A 165 13.55 7.40 1.10
CA TYR A 165 13.29 7.02 -0.31
C TYR A 165 11.95 7.52 -0.89
N LYS A 166 11.28 8.48 -0.25
CA LYS A 166 10.03 9.08 -0.74
C LYS A 166 8.88 8.08 -0.93
N VAL A 167 8.78 7.10 -0.04
CA VAL A 167 7.66 6.14 -0.01
C VAL A 167 6.42 6.76 0.64
N LYS A 168 5.25 6.30 0.21
CA LYS A 168 3.94 6.59 0.82
C LYS A 168 3.29 5.30 1.32
N GLY A 169 2.26 5.43 2.15
CA GLY A 169 1.45 4.29 2.58
C GLY A 169 0.61 3.72 1.44
N ILE A 170 0.38 2.40 1.45
CA ILE A 170 -0.43 1.69 0.45
C ILE A 170 -1.47 0.76 1.12
N GLY A 171 -1.43 0.58 2.44
CA GLY A 171 -2.27 -0.41 3.10
C GLY A 171 -3.78 -0.18 2.95
N GLU A 172 -4.26 1.05 3.09
CA GLU A 172 -5.69 1.38 3.07
C GLU A 172 -6.13 2.18 1.83
N ASN A 173 -5.18 2.80 1.14
CA ASN A 173 -5.46 3.63 -0.03
C ASN A 173 -6.26 2.90 -1.13
N PRO A 174 -6.05 1.59 -1.43
CA PRO A 174 -6.79 0.88 -2.46
C PRO A 174 -8.25 0.59 -2.11
N ILE A 175 -8.63 0.63 -0.83
CA ILE A 175 -9.97 0.23 -0.37
C ILE A 175 -11.01 1.31 -0.68
N SER A 176 -10.69 2.56 -0.33
CA SER A 176 -11.65 3.67 -0.27
C SER A 176 -12.39 3.97 -1.58
N PRO A 177 -11.75 3.95 -2.77
CA PRO A 177 -12.43 4.32 -4.01
C PRO A 177 -13.20 3.17 -4.67
N VAL A 178 -13.17 1.93 -4.17
CA VAL A 178 -13.81 0.77 -4.83
C VAL A 178 -15.33 0.90 -4.87
N ALA A 179 -15.98 1.04 -3.72
CA ALA A 179 -17.43 1.14 -3.65
C ALA A 179 -17.98 2.38 -4.41
N PRO A 180 -17.36 3.57 -4.31
CA PRO A 180 -17.75 4.71 -5.14
C PRO A 180 -17.59 4.47 -6.64
N ALA A 181 -16.53 3.80 -7.08
CA ALA A 181 -16.34 3.47 -8.50
C ALA A 181 -17.43 2.53 -9.03
N ILE A 182 -17.79 1.52 -8.23
CA ILE A 182 -18.90 0.60 -8.56
C ILE A 182 -20.24 1.35 -8.60
N ALA A 183 -20.51 2.19 -7.61
CA ALA A 183 -21.75 2.99 -7.56
C ALA A 183 -21.87 3.93 -8.77
N ASN A 184 -20.75 4.56 -9.20
CA ASN A 184 -20.71 5.40 -10.39
C ASN A 184 -21.00 4.59 -11.66
N ALA A 185 -20.40 3.41 -11.79
CA ALA A 185 -20.62 2.53 -12.94
C ALA A 185 -22.07 2.03 -13.03
N ILE A 186 -22.70 1.73 -11.89
CA ILE A 186 -24.12 1.34 -11.84
C ILE A 186 -25.01 2.52 -12.25
N GLU A 187 -24.73 3.73 -11.77
CA GLU A 187 -25.47 4.91 -12.17
C GLU A 187 -25.34 5.18 -13.69
N ASP A 188 -24.16 5.03 -14.23
CA ASP A 188 -23.93 5.17 -15.68
C ASP A 188 -24.72 4.11 -16.47
N ALA A 189 -24.76 2.87 -15.99
CA ALA A 189 -25.42 1.75 -16.67
C ALA A 189 -26.96 1.83 -16.65
N VAL A 190 -27.57 2.19 -15.49
CA VAL A 190 -29.04 2.12 -15.29
C VAL A 190 -29.64 3.40 -14.74
N GLY A 191 -28.86 4.44 -14.55
CA GLY A 191 -29.31 5.78 -14.17
C GLY A 191 -29.79 5.92 -12.73
N VAL A 192 -29.47 4.97 -11.82
CA VAL A 192 -29.84 5.04 -10.40
C VAL A 192 -28.62 5.11 -9.51
N ARG A 193 -28.63 6.00 -8.53
CA ARG A 193 -27.56 6.18 -7.55
C ARG A 193 -27.93 5.50 -6.23
N ILE A 194 -27.15 4.50 -5.83
CA ILE A 194 -27.23 3.86 -4.53
C ILE A 194 -26.17 4.47 -3.61
N LYS A 195 -26.58 4.91 -2.41
CA LYS A 195 -25.71 5.57 -1.43
C LYS A 195 -25.46 4.72 -0.18
N ASP A 196 -26.23 3.66 -0.01
CA ASP A 196 -26.15 2.76 1.15
C ASP A 196 -25.47 1.46 0.79
N LEU A 197 -24.45 1.09 1.54
CA LEU A 197 -23.72 -0.16 1.35
C LEU A 197 -24.35 -1.31 2.19
N PRO A 198 -24.17 -2.56 1.74
CA PRO A 198 -23.74 -2.97 0.41
C PRO A 198 -24.74 -2.59 -0.68
N ILE A 199 -24.27 -2.41 -1.92
CA ILE A 199 -25.10 -2.13 -3.09
C ILE A 199 -25.73 -3.45 -3.56
N THR A 200 -26.88 -3.79 -3.02
CA THR A 200 -27.55 -5.07 -3.33
C THR A 200 -28.40 -4.96 -4.60
N ALA A 201 -28.64 -6.11 -5.25
CA ALA A 201 -29.54 -6.23 -6.40
C ALA A 201 -30.94 -5.69 -6.08
N GLU A 202 -31.46 -5.97 -4.87
CA GLU A 202 -32.76 -5.47 -4.42
C GLU A 202 -32.81 -3.95 -4.36
N LYS A 203 -31.77 -3.29 -3.84
CA LYS A 203 -31.69 -1.81 -3.78
C LYS A 203 -31.70 -1.20 -5.18
N ILE A 204 -30.95 -1.78 -6.10
CA ILE A 204 -30.90 -1.33 -7.49
C ILE A 204 -32.26 -1.52 -8.16
N TYR A 205 -32.84 -2.73 -8.07
CA TYR A 205 -34.13 -3.04 -8.63
C TYR A 205 -35.22 -2.08 -8.14
N ARG A 206 -35.31 -1.89 -6.83
CA ARG A 206 -36.26 -0.92 -6.24
C ARG A 206 -36.07 0.51 -6.75
N ALA A 207 -34.81 0.97 -6.80
CA ALA A 207 -34.50 2.31 -7.28
C ALA A 207 -34.88 2.53 -8.74
N MET A 208 -34.69 1.52 -9.61
CA MET A 208 -35.10 1.58 -11.02
C MET A 208 -36.65 1.66 -11.18
N ARG A 209 -37.40 1.01 -10.27
CA ARG A 209 -38.86 0.99 -10.31
C ARG A 209 -39.52 2.25 -9.73
N LEU A 210 -38.81 3.00 -8.90
CA LEU A 210 -39.29 4.25 -8.28
C LEU A 210 -39.02 5.49 -9.14
N ARG A 211 -38.38 5.30 -10.29
CA ARG A 211 -38.06 6.35 -11.27
C ARG A 211 -39.15 6.47 -12.33
#